data_86b41db0f1227e29a56d8689473c27ac
#
_entry.id   86b41db0f1227e29a56d8689473c27ac
#
_cell.length_a   1.000
_cell.length_b   1.000
_cell.length_c   1.000
_cell.angle_alpha   90.00
_cell.angle_beta   90.00
_cell.angle_gamma   90.00
#
_symmetry.space_group_name_H-M   'P 1'
#
loop_
_entity.id
_entity.type
_entity.pdbx_description
1 polymer ?
#
loop_
_entity_poly.entity_id
_entity_poly.type
_entity_poly.pdbx_seq_one_letter_code
_entity_poly.pdbx_strand_id
1 'polypeptide(L)'
;MANEKNSFSESYAKAGVDVTAGYKAVELMKKHVARTATAGAIDGIGGFGGLFLPDLKGMEEPVLVSGTDGVGTKLKIAMLMNKHNTIGIDCVAMCVNDVICCSAKPMFFLDYIACGKNYPEKIATIVEGVAEGCVQSDKRLRSRYPGANRWYCYNHRQSR
;
A
#
# COMPACT_ATOMS: atom_id res chain seq x y z
N MET A 1 26.03 10.23 -14.00
CA MET A 1 24.87 11.05 -13.58
C MET A 1 23.86 11.00 -14.71
N ALA A 2 22.90 10.09 -14.62
CA ALA A 2 21.83 9.97 -15.60
C ALA A 2 20.84 11.11 -15.37
N ASN A 3 20.68 11.95 -16.40
CA ASN A 3 19.74 13.05 -16.43
C ASN A 3 18.33 12.45 -16.57
N GLU A 4 17.64 12.19 -15.44
CA GLU A 4 16.23 11.80 -15.44
C GLU A 4 15.43 12.97 -16.02
N LYS A 5 15.14 12.90 -17.32
CA LYS A 5 14.19 13.79 -17.97
C LYS A 5 12.80 13.45 -17.43
N ASN A 6 12.36 14.14 -16.37
CA ASN A 6 10.96 14.13 -15.96
C ASN A 6 10.12 14.56 -17.16
N SER A 7 9.30 13.66 -17.69
CA SER A 7 8.41 13.99 -18.81
C SER A 7 7.31 14.92 -18.30
N PHE A 8 7.41 16.19 -18.65
CA PHE A 8 6.34 17.15 -18.44
C PHE A 8 5.41 17.12 -19.67
N SER A 9 4.12 16.96 -19.46
CA SER A 9 3.11 17.05 -20.51
C SER A 9 2.08 18.13 -20.19
N GLU A 10 2.02 19.16 -21.01
CA GLU A 10 1.03 20.24 -20.86
C GLU A 10 -0.42 19.75 -21.00
N SER A 11 -0.66 18.70 -21.80
CA SER A 11 -1.98 18.11 -21.96
C SER A 11 -2.47 17.43 -20.69
N TYR A 12 -1.58 16.73 -19.96
CA TYR A 12 -1.89 16.16 -18.66
C TYR A 12 -2.13 17.23 -17.60
N ALA A 13 -1.31 18.28 -17.58
CA ALA A 13 -1.48 19.41 -16.65
C ALA A 13 -2.83 20.12 -16.86
N LYS A 14 -3.24 20.33 -18.12
CA LYS A 14 -4.57 20.88 -18.48
C LYS A 14 -5.71 19.99 -18.03
N ALA A 15 -5.51 18.66 -18.00
CA ALA A 15 -6.47 17.68 -17.48
C ALA A 15 -6.44 17.54 -15.95
N GLY A 16 -5.65 18.32 -15.23
CA GLY A 16 -5.53 18.28 -13.77
C GLY A 16 -4.55 17.22 -13.24
N VAL A 17 -3.77 16.57 -14.12
CA VAL A 17 -2.78 15.56 -13.74
C VAL A 17 -1.39 16.17 -13.68
N ASP A 18 -0.84 16.26 -12.47
CA ASP A 18 0.54 16.69 -12.24
C ASP A 18 1.48 15.48 -12.16
N VAL A 19 2.17 15.21 -13.27
CA VAL A 19 3.12 14.10 -13.38
C VAL A 19 4.34 14.28 -12.46
N THR A 20 4.81 15.50 -12.29
CA THR A 20 5.94 15.83 -11.41
C THR A 20 5.61 15.58 -9.94
N ALA A 21 4.40 15.94 -9.51
CA ALA A 21 3.90 15.59 -8.18
C ALA A 21 3.82 14.06 -7.98
N GLY A 22 3.46 13.32 -9.03
CA GLY A 22 3.47 11.86 -9.02
C GLY A 22 4.86 11.29 -8.74
N TYR A 23 5.87 11.71 -9.48
CA TYR A 23 7.26 11.27 -9.27
C TYR A 23 7.78 11.65 -7.87
N LYS A 24 7.49 12.88 -7.41
CA LYS A 24 7.87 13.32 -6.07
C LYS A 24 7.20 12.47 -4.98
N ALA A 25 5.92 12.14 -5.13
CA ALA A 25 5.22 11.28 -4.20
C ALA A 25 5.88 9.89 -4.11
N VAL A 26 6.18 9.26 -5.25
CA VAL A 26 6.87 7.96 -5.30
C VAL A 26 8.23 8.05 -4.59
N GLU A 27 9.02 9.09 -4.83
CA GLU A 27 10.33 9.26 -4.18
C GLU A 27 10.21 9.35 -2.66
N LEU A 28 9.25 10.14 -2.16
CA LEU A 28 9.00 10.28 -0.73
C LEU A 28 8.50 8.98 -0.08
N MET A 29 7.78 8.14 -0.82
CA MET A 29 7.23 6.87 -0.32
C MET A 29 8.28 5.75 -0.23
N LYS A 30 9.33 5.78 -1.04
CA LYS A 30 10.35 4.68 -1.15
C LYS A 30 10.86 4.20 0.20
N LYS A 31 11.22 5.13 1.11
CA LYS A 31 11.73 4.79 2.44
C LYS A 31 10.71 4.05 3.31
N HIS A 32 9.42 4.35 3.16
CA HIS A 32 8.35 3.73 3.92
C HIS A 32 8.06 2.33 3.37
N VAL A 33 7.96 2.20 2.04
CA VAL A 33 7.74 0.92 1.36
C VAL A 33 8.91 -0.05 1.60
N ALA A 34 10.15 0.42 1.59
CA ALA A 34 11.33 -0.40 1.88
C ALA A 34 11.25 -1.12 3.23
N ARG A 35 10.56 -0.55 4.24
CA ARG A 35 10.35 -1.19 5.56
C ARG A 35 9.48 -2.44 5.49
N THR A 36 8.67 -2.58 4.45
CA THR A 36 7.75 -3.71 4.25
C THR A 36 8.31 -4.76 3.30
N ALA A 37 9.52 -4.56 2.78
CA ALA A 37 10.17 -5.48 1.85
C ALA A 37 10.29 -6.89 2.44
N THR A 38 9.92 -7.91 1.65
CA THR A 38 9.94 -9.32 2.02
C THR A 38 10.56 -10.14 0.91
N ALA A 39 10.96 -11.40 1.17
CA ALA A 39 11.58 -12.26 0.16
C ALA A 39 10.66 -12.60 -1.02
N GLY A 40 9.33 -12.50 -0.84
CA GLY A 40 8.37 -12.71 -1.93
C GLY A 40 8.19 -11.49 -2.83
N ALA A 41 8.53 -10.27 -2.37
CA ALA A 41 8.47 -9.06 -3.19
C ALA A 41 9.69 -9.04 -4.13
N ILE A 42 9.44 -9.11 -5.45
CA ILE A 42 10.50 -9.20 -6.46
C ILE A 42 10.91 -7.80 -6.92
N ASP A 43 9.96 -6.87 -7.02
CA ASP A 43 10.18 -5.52 -7.51
C ASP A 43 10.01 -4.44 -6.43
N GLY A 44 10.69 -3.31 -6.65
CA GLY A 44 10.49 -2.09 -5.88
C GLY A 44 9.30 -1.25 -6.37
N ILE A 45 9.01 -0.16 -5.66
CA ILE A 45 7.98 0.81 -6.04
C ILE A 45 8.38 1.58 -7.31
N GLY A 46 7.42 1.82 -8.21
CA GLY A 46 7.55 2.64 -9.42
C GLY A 46 7.41 1.88 -10.74
N GLY A 47 7.19 0.55 -10.70
CA GLY A 47 6.83 -0.24 -11.87
C GLY A 47 5.32 -0.19 -12.20
N PHE A 48 4.92 -0.87 -13.28
CA PHE A 48 3.52 -0.97 -13.70
C PHE A 48 2.68 -1.96 -12.88
N GLY A 49 3.32 -2.79 -12.05
CA GLY A 49 2.64 -3.76 -11.19
C GLY A 49 3.56 -4.24 -10.09
N GLY A 50 2.99 -4.78 -9.03
CA GLY A 50 3.74 -5.44 -7.96
C GLY A 50 3.96 -6.92 -8.30
N LEU A 51 5.21 -7.34 -8.42
CA LEU A 51 5.57 -8.74 -8.63
C LEU A 51 5.77 -9.42 -7.27
N PHE A 52 5.06 -10.51 -7.07
CA PHE A 52 5.15 -11.27 -5.84
C PHE A 52 5.26 -12.77 -6.10
N LEU A 53 6.26 -13.40 -5.50
CA LEU A 53 6.45 -14.84 -5.52
C LEU A 53 5.88 -15.45 -4.23
N PRO A 54 4.70 -16.09 -4.27
CA PRO A 54 4.13 -16.73 -3.09
C PRO A 54 4.91 -18.00 -2.72
N ASP A 55 5.06 -18.25 -1.42
CA ASP A 55 5.53 -19.55 -0.93
C ASP A 55 4.32 -20.48 -0.79
N LEU A 56 4.17 -21.36 -1.76
CA LEU A 56 3.09 -22.36 -1.84
C LEU A 56 3.54 -23.77 -1.41
N LYS A 57 4.72 -23.88 -0.79
CA LYS A 57 5.30 -25.16 -0.40
C LYS A 57 4.37 -25.91 0.56
N GLY A 58 4.04 -27.16 0.22
CA GLY A 58 3.16 -28.02 1.00
C GLY A 58 1.66 -27.76 0.80
N MET A 59 1.29 -26.94 -0.19
CA MET A 59 -0.11 -26.73 -0.58
C MET A 59 -0.41 -27.53 -1.86
N GLU A 60 -1.44 -28.38 -1.82
CA GLU A 60 -1.90 -29.14 -2.99
C GLU A 60 -2.81 -28.31 -3.88
N GLU A 61 -3.76 -27.57 -3.29
CA GLU A 61 -4.72 -26.70 -3.97
C GLU A 61 -4.77 -25.30 -3.30
N PRO A 62 -3.83 -24.39 -3.63
CA PRO A 62 -3.79 -23.09 -3.01
C PRO A 62 -4.96 -22.22 -3.47
N VAL A 63 -5.67 -21.60 -2.52
CA VAL A 63 -6.73 -20.62 -2.76
C VAL A 63 -6.24 -19.24 -2.35
N LEU A 64 -6.41 -18.24 -3.23
CA LEU A 64 -6.11 -16.86 -2.93
C LEU A 64 -7.37 -16.12 -2.44
N VAL A 65 -7.26 -15.47 -1.28
CA VAL A 65 -8.29 -14.61 -0.72
C VAL A 65 -7.85 -13.16 -0.84
N SER A 66 -8.71 -12.29 -1.36
CA SER A 66 -8.45 -10.86 -1.44
C SER A 66 -9.47 -10.09 -0.59
N GLY A 67 -9.00 -9.11 0.17
CA GLY A 67 -9.81 -8.16 0.92
C GLY A 67 -9.50 -6.73 0.46
N THR A 68 -10.52 -5.88 0.36
CA THR A 68 -10.39 -4.47 0.00
C THR A 68 -11.21 -3.59 0.91
N ASP A 69 -10.64 -2.46 1.36
CA ASP A 69 -11.36 -1.48 2.17
C ASP A 69 -10.87 -0.06 1.90
N GLY A 70 -11.76 0.91 1.96
CA GLY A 70 -11.48 2.34 1.74
C GLY A 70 -11.49 3.18 3.02
N VAL A 71 -11.53 2.60 4.19
CA VAL A 71 -11.58 3.19 5.54
C VAL A 71 -12.88 3.98 5.84
N GLY A 72 -13.76 4.11 4.88
CA GLY A 72 -15.05 4.77 5.05
C GLY A 72 -14.96 6.22 5.56
N THR A 73 -15.85 6.59 6.45
CA THR A 73 -15.99 7.97 6.96
C THR A 73 -14.83 8.46 7.82
N LYS A 74 -14.00 7.58 8.35
CA LYS A 74 -12.78 7.93 9.12
C LYS A 74 -11.79 8.75 8.30
N LEU A 75 -11.77 8.57 6.98
CA LEU A 75 -10.97 9.38 6.06
C LEU A 75 -11.33 10.87 6.15
N LYS A 76 -12.63 11.19 6.28
CA LYS A 76 -13.09 12.58 6.45
C LYS A 76 -12.55 13.19 7.75
N ILE A 77 -12.49 12.43 8.82
CA ILE A 77 -11.91 12.88 10.09
C ILE A 77 -10.41 13.16 9.92
N ALA A 78 -9.66 12.26 9.26
CA ALA A 78 -8.24 12.47 8.99
C ALA A 78 -7.99 13.76 8.19
N MET A 79 -8.87 14.06 7.21
CA MET A 79 -8.81 15.30 6.41
C MET A 79 -9.09 16.54 7.27
N LEU A 80 -10.15 16.51 8.10
CA LEU A 80 -10.52 17.61 9.00
C LEU A 80 -9.44 17.95 10.02
N MET A 81 -8.78 16.90 10.56
CA MET A 81 -7.69 17.04 11.52
C MET A 81 -6.33 17.32 10.85
N ASN A 82 -6.26 17.26 9.52
CA ASN A 82 -5.01 17.28 8.75
C ASN A 82 -3.98 16.28 9.30
N LYS A 83 -4.44 15.11 9.76
CA LYS A 83 -3.62 14.02 10.32
C LYS A 83 -3.77 12.77 9.47
N HIS A 84 -2.74 12.42 8.71
CA HIS A 84 -2.82 11.40 7.65
C HIS A 84 -2.01 10.12 7.94
N ASN A 85 -1.12 10.13 8.92
CA ASN A 85 -0.22 9.00 9.23
C ASN A 85 -0.89 7.81 9.93
N THR A 86 -2.09 7.97 10.48
CA THR A 86 -2.80 6.89 11.18
C THR A 86 -3.84 6.20 10.31
N ILE A 87 -4.38 6.87 9.30
CA ILE A 87 -5.44 6.33 8.46
C ILE A 87 -4.97 5.13 7.62
N GLY A 88 -3.69 5.08 7.26
CA GLY A 88 -3.09 3.95 6.56
C GLY A 88 -3.03 2.69 7.42
N ILE A 89 -2.76 2.84 8.73
CA ILE A 89 -2.77 1.72 9.69
C ILE A 89 -4.16 1.11 9.75
N ASP A 90 -5.19 1.95 9.84
CA ASP A 90 -6.59 1.54 9.90
C ASP A 90 -7.01 0.80 8.61
N CYS A 91 -6.58 1.31 7.46
CA CYS A 91 -6.82 0.69 6.15
C CYS A 91 -6.27 -0.73 6.08
N VAL A 92 -5.01 -0.93 6.48
CA VAL A 92 -4.39 -2.25 6.54
C VAL A 92 -5.12 -3.16 7.51
N ALA A 93 -5.47 -2.65 8.69
CA ALA A 93 -6.16 -3.45 9.71
C ALA A 93 -7.52 -3.96 9.22
N MET A 94 -8.30 -3.15 8.51
CA MET A 94 -9.59 -3.57 7.95
C MET A 94 -9.41 -4.67 6.90
N CYS A 95 -8.52 -4.50 5.93
CA CYS A 95 -8.25 -5.52 4.93
C CYS A 95 -7.70 -6.83 5.53
N VAL A 96 -6.79 -6.72 6.50
CA VAL A 96 -6.21 -7.88 7.19
C VAL A 96 -7.28 -8.65 7.98
N ASN A 97 -8.20 -7.95 8.65
CA ASN A 97 -9.27 -8.59 9.40
C ASN A 97 -10.17 -9.42 8.49
N ASP A 98 -10.55 -8.91 7.32
CA ASP A 98 -11.38 -9.65 6.36
C ASP A 98 -10.67 -10.93 5.88
N VAL A 99 -9.40 -10.83 5.56
CA VAL A 99 -8.59 -11.99 5.13
C VAL A 99 -8.47 -13.04 6.24
N ILE A 100 -8.24 -12.61 7.49
CA ILE A 100 -8.13 -13.52 8.65
C ILE A 100 -9.47 -14.17 8.97
N CYS A 101 -10.59 -13.46 8.85
CA CYS A 101 -11.93 -14.04 9.05
C CYS A 101 -12.23 -15.18 8.06
N CYS A 102 -11.61 -15.15 6.88
CA CYS A 102 -11.66 -16.27 5.92
C CYS A 102 -10.63 -17.37 6.21
N SER A 103 -9.98 -17.36 7.37
CA SER A 103 -8.89 -18.28 7.75
C SER A 103 -7.70 -18.23 6.78
N ALA A 104 -7.58 -17.17 6.00
CA ALA A 104 -6.50 -16.98 5.06
C ALA A 104 -5.35 -16.19 5.70
N LYS A 105 -4.16 -16.40 5.17
CA LYS A 105 -2.94 -15.75 5.58
C LYS A 105 -2.68 -14.52 4.71
N PRO A 106 -2.69 -13.27 5.26
CA PRO A 106 -2.32 -12.09 4.47
C PRO A 106 -0.91 -12.26 3.89
N MET A 107 -0.70 -11.98 2.60
CA MET A 107 0.56 -12.20 1.89
C MET A 107 1.16 -10.93 1.31
N PHE A 108 0.39 -10.03 0.71
CA PHE A 108 0.85 -8.75 0.18
C PHE A 108 -0.25 -7.70 0.23
N PHE A 109 0.14 -6.43 0.29
CA PHE A 109 -0.76 -5.29 0.29
C PHE A 109 -0.52 -4.45 -0.96
N LEU A 110 -1.56 -4.24 -1.77
CA LEU A 110 -1.54 -3.33 -2.90
C LEU A 110 -2.32 -2.07 -2.51
N ASP A 111 -1.68 -0.91 -2.60
CA ASP A 111 -2.29 0.36 -2.26
C ASP A 111 -2.62 1.16 -3.54
N TYR A 112 -3.87 1.59 -3.67
CA TYR A 112 -4.31 2.47 -4.73
C TYR A 112 -4.95 3.72 -4.12
N ILE A 113 -4.33 4.88 -4.36
CA ILE A 113 -4.79 6.16 -3.84
C ILE A 113 -5.33 7.02 -4.97
N ALA A 114 -6.68 7.13 -5.06
CA ALA A 114 -7.33 8.09 -5.94
C ALA A 114 -7.54 9.41 -5.21
N CYS A 115 -7.11 10.52 -5.79
CA CYS A 115 -7.26 11.86 -5.21
C CYS A 115 -7.54 12.89 -6.30
N GLY A 116 -8.35 13.91 -5.99
CA GLY A 116 -8.63 15.00 -6.94
C GLY A 116 -7.40 15.86 -7.23
N LYS A 117 -6.48 15.98 -6.27
CA LYS A 117 -5.18 16.63 -6.42
C LYS A 117 -4.11 15.89 -5.64
N ASN A 118 -2.99 15.61 -6.31
CA ASN A 118 -1.86 14.96 -5.66
C ASN A 118 -1.05 15.98 -4.85
N TYR A 119 -1.00 15.78 -3.53
CA TYR A 119 -0.12 16.48 -2.60
C TYR A 119 0.94 15.48 -2.11
N PRO A 120 2.15 15.45 -2.70
CA PRO A 120 3.15 14.41 -2.49
C PRO A 120 3.44 14.11 -1.02
N GLU A 121 3.57 15.11 -0.19
CA GLU A 121 3.86 14.98 1.23
C GLU A 121 2.70 14.32 2.00
N LYS A 122 1.44 14.68 1.67
CA LYS A 122 0.26 14.05 2.29
C LYS A 122 0.12 12.60 1.86
N ILE A 123 0.33 12.31 0.58
CA ILE A 123 0.31 10.94 0.06
C ILE A 123 1.39 10.10 0.74
N ALA A 124 2.62 10.61 0.82
CA ALA A 124 3.71 9.92 1.51
C ALA A 124 3.39 9.63 2.99
N THR A 125 2.72 10.57 3.69
CA THR A 125 2.29 10.38 5.08
C THR A 125 1.20 9.30 5.21
N ILE A 126 0.29 9.18 4.24
CA ILE A 126 -0.69 8.09 4.20
C ILE A 126 0.04 6.74 4.03
N VAL A 127 0.98 6.66 3.08
CA VAL A 127 1.76 5.45 2.81
C VAL A 127 2.68 5.08 3.98
N GLU A 128 3.18 6.07 4.73
CA GLU A 128 3.87 5.81 6.01
C GLU A 128 2.97 5.01 6.96
N GLY A 129 1.70 5.42 7.11
CA GLY A 129 0.72 4.69 7.92
C GLY A 129 0.42 3.30 7.38
N VAL A 130 0.29 3.14 6.05
CA VAL A 130 0.12 1.82 5.41
C VAL A 130 1.32 0.91 5.73
N ALA A 131 2.53 1.40 5.55
CA ALA A 131 3.74 0.65 5.85
C ALA A 131 3.82 0.23 7.33
N GLU A 132 3.44 1.13 8.24
CA GLU A 132 3.38 0.82 9.68
C GLU A 132 2.33 -0.27 9.96
N GLY A 133 1.14 -0.19 9.38
CA GLY A 133 0.09 -1.21 9.49
C GLY A 133 0.57 -2.58 9.00
N CYS A 134 1.26 -2.64 7.87
CA CYS A 134 1.85 -3.87 7.34
C CYS A 134 2.90 -4.46 8.30
N VAL A 135 3.80 -3.63 8.83
CA VAL A 135 4.83 -4.07 9.80
C VAL A 135 4.19 -4.60 11.09
N GLN A 136 3.17 -3.92 11.61
CA GLN A 136 2.45 -4.38 12.81
C GLN A 136 1.72 -5.69 12.58
N SER A 137 1.06 -5.85 11.42
CA SER A 137 0.38 -7.08 11.05
C SER A 137 1.36 -8.25 10.95
N ASP A 138 2.49 -8.08 10.28
CA ASP A 138 3.53 -9.10 10.17
C ASP A 138 4.05 -9.53 11.56
N LYS A 139 4.37 -8.60 12.45
CA LYS A 139 4.85 -8.90 13.82
C LYS A 139 3.83 -9.69 14.64
N ARG A 140 2.56 -9.27 14.65
CA ARG A 140 1.50 -9.94 15.42
C ARG A 140 1.25 -11.37 14.94
N LEU A 141 1.30 -11.57 13.64
CA LEU A 141 1.00 -12.86 13.06
C LEU A 141 2.17 -13.84 13.22
N ARG A 142 3.40 -13.36 13.15
CA ARG A 142 4.59 -14.19 13.47
C ARG A 142 4.60 -14.64 14.93
N SER A 143 4.18 -13.79 15.86
CA SER A 143 4.12 -14.15 17.28
C SER A 143 3.03 -15.19 17.56
N ARG A 144 1.92 -15.17 16.83
CA ARG A 144 0.77 -16.06 17.03
C ARG A 144 0.86 -17.37 16.24
N TYR A 145 1.60 -17.35 15.13
CA TYR A 145 1.81 -18.50 14.25
C TYR A 145 3.29 -18.63 13.90
N PRO A 146 4.14 -19.09 14.83
CA PRO A 146 5.56 -19.33 14.58
C PRO A 146 5.71 -20.37 13.47
N GLY A 147 6.36 -20.02 12.37
CA GLY A 147 6.50 -20.85 11.17
C GLY A 147 5.63 -20.41 9.99
N ALA A 148 4.73 -19.46 10.18
CA ALA A 148 3.97 -18.87 9.08
C ALA A 148 4.83 -17.81 8.33
N ASN A 149 5.33 -18.16 7.15
CA ASN A 149 6.12 -17.25 6.31
C ASN A 149 5.23 -16.26 5.55
N ARG A 150 5.33 -14.96 5.90
CA ARG A 150 5.09 -13.67 5.20
C ARG A 150 3.73 -13.32 4.54
N TRP A 151 3.36 -11.98 4.50
CA TRP A 151 2.00 -11.44 4.40
C TRP A 151 1.80 -10.31 3.39
N TYR A 152 0.58 -10.22 2.75
CA TYR A 152 0.12 -9.08 1.94
C TYR A 152 -1.41 -9.04 1.74
N CYS A 153 -2.02 -7.84 1.61
CA CYS A 153 -3.42 -7.62 1.27
C CYS A 153 -3.56 -6.64 0.09
N TYR A 154 -4.64 -6.74 -0.67
CA TYR A 154 -4.99 -5.80 -1.75
C TYR A 154 -5.94 -4.73 -1.24
N ASN A 155 -5.74 -3.46 -1.62
CA ASN A 155 -6.65 -2.36 -1.33
C ASN A 155 -6.96 -1.54 -2.59
N HIS A 156 -8.24 -1.21 -2.76
CA HIS A 156 -8.72 -0.27 -3.78
C HIS A 156 -9.43 0.88 -3.09
N ARG A 157 -8.89 2.09 -3.21
CA ARG A 157 -9.44 3.29 -2.60
C ARG A 157 -9.92 4.29 -3.66
N GLN A 158 -11.19 4.71 -3.55
CA GLN A 158 -11.68 5.90 -4.24
C GLN A 158 -11.93 7.00 -3.22
N SER A 159 -11.24 8.15 -3.36
CA SER A 159 -11.60 9.41 -2.68
C SER A 159 -12.14 10.39 -3.74
N ARG A 160 -13.40 10.76 -3.63
CA ARG A 160 -13.98 11.88 -4.39
C ARG A 160 -13.64 13.21 -3.71
#